data_b1f262b99e6b5e59016975c16997954b
#
_entry.id   b1f262b99e6b5e59016975c16997954b
#
_cell.length_a   1.000
_cell.length_b   1.000
_cell.length_c   1.000
_cell.angle_alpha   90.00
_cell.angle_beta   90.00
_cell.angle_gamma   90.00
#
_symmetry.space_group_name_H-M   'P 1'
#
loop_
_entity.id
_entity.type
_entity.pdbx_description
1 polymer ?
#
loop_
_entity_poly.entity_id
_entity_poly.type
_entity_poly.pdbx_seq_one_letter_code
_entity_poly.pdbx_strand_id
1 'polypeptide(L)'
;MITIQDCLTLSADKLPQLNALFESEYRPAAEQRGMSLIETRLSPPLPLQREAVNLWLRWQVTDVGAWWGMRAMAGTPEVAAFWQKVDALCESRERFYPQDLQQLELVAAQDTAAFQVQTRGHRETAQLALREGISDADVKALRDALNRAAELPGVEAVSVAENLAPEYAAGHYTFDLLFDSRASADAARASQIWTQHIAPALDQHCCAVHAQAMDTIGAGLRAAELSGAIKRTAFFRLLPGTDRDRAQRFEADLLEMPAQIPQILNWRLSRAEPLPWHRSDDAPWTYVWEQEFASLDDLLGPYMTHPHHWSHIDRWFDPESGIQAVDARLSHAFSPLSESLITREAVRGE
;
A
#
# COMPACT_ATOMS: atom_id res chain seq x y z
N MET A 1 19.14 -7.79 -12.99
CA MET A 1 19.70 -6.43 -12.90
C MET A 1 18.62 -5.45 -13.31
N ILE A 2 18.38 -4.41 -12.51
CA ILE A 2 17.36 -3.37 -12.78
C ILE A 2 18.09 -2.07 -13.06
N THR A 3 17.68 -1.40 -14.15
CA THR A 3 18.13 -0.05 -14.49
C THR A 3 17.10 0.96 -14.00
N ILE A 4 17.58 2.00 -13.33
CA ILE A 4 16.78 3.14 -12.86
C ILE A 4 17.30 4.37 -13.62
N GLN A 5 16.41 5.18 -14.16
CA GLN A 5 16.79 6.37 -14.89
C GLN A 5 15.98 7.57 -14.41
N ASP A 6 16.68 8.53 -13.81
CA ASP A 6 16.11 9.81 -13.43
C ASP A 6 16.30 10.81 -14.58
N CYS A 7 15.26 11.59 -14.86
CA CYS A 7 15.30 12.75 -15.76
C CYS A 7 14.89 14.00 -14.97
N LEU A 8 15.79 14.98 -14.92
CA LEU A 8 15.56 16.25 -14.23
C LEU A 8 15.62 17.38 -15.25
N THR A 9 14.55 18.15 -15.36
CA THR A 9 14.49 19.34 -16.22
C THR A 9 14.68 20.59 -15.36
N LEU A 10 15.64 21.39 -15.70
CA LEU A 10 15.97 22.61 -14.95
C LEU A 10 16.61 23.66 -15.84
N SER A 11 16.66 24.92 -15.37
CA SER A 11 17.44 25.95 -16.04
C SER A 11 18.95 25.69 -15.93
N ALA A 12 19.70 25.89 -17.02
CA ALA A 12 21.13 25.59 -17.10
C ALA A 12 21.99 26.31 -16.04
N ASP A 13 21.61 27.49 -15.59
CA ASP A 13 22.31 28.23 -14.54
C ASP A 13 22.22 27.57 -13.15
N LYS A 14 21.24 26.68 -12.93
CA LYS A 14 21.09 25.92 -11.69
C LYS A 14 21.87 24.60 -11.66
N LEU A 15 22.41 24.15 -12.80
CA LEU A 15 23.18 22.90 -12.90
C LEU A 15 24.34 22.79 -11.89
N PRO A 16 25.18 23.83 -11.68
CA PRO A 16 26.29 23.72 -10.71
C PRO A 16 25.80 23.49 -9.30
N GLN A 17 24.67 24.12 -8.90
CA GLN A 17 24.06 23.95 -7.58
C GLN A 17 23.48 22.55 -7.43
N LEU A 18 22.73 22.08 -8.42
CA LEU A 18 22.16 20.72 -8.41
C LEU A 18 23.27 19.66 -8.34
N ASN A 19 24.33 19.81 -9.15
CA ASN A 19 25.44 18.85 -9.16
C ASN A 19 26.17 18.81 -7.80
N ALA A 20 26.42 19.98 -7.19
CA ALA A 20 27.04 20.03 -5.87
C ALA A 20 26.19 19.36 -4.79
N LEU A 21 24.88 19.61 -4.79
CA LEU A 21 23.91 18.97 -3.90
C LEU A 21 23.87 17.45 -4.09
N PHE A 22 23.88 17.02 -5.36
CA PHE A 22 23.81 15.62 -5.74
C PHE A 22 25.07 14.84 -5.30
N GLU A 23 26.26 15.35 -5.60
CA GLU A 23 27.51 14.71 -5.24
C GLU A 23 27.77 14.67 -3.72
N SER A 24 27.31 15.71 -2.98
CA SER A 24 27.56 15.78 -1.54
C SER A 24 26.53 15.06 -0.68
N GLU A 25 25.25 15.01 -1.07
CA GLU A 25 24.18 14.47 -0.23
C GLU A 25 23.60 13.16 -0.79
N TYR A 26 23.29 13.11 -2.10
CA TYR A 26 22.52 11.99 -2.63
C TYR A 26 23.36 10.79 -3.06
N ARG A 27 24.40 11.03 -3.84
CA ARG A 27 25.21 9.96 -4.43
C ARG A 27 25.80 9.03 -3.36
N PRO A 28 26.42 9.52 -2.26
CA PRO A 28 26.93 8.63 -1.21
C PRO A 28 25.83 7.82 -0.54
N ALA A 29 24.67 8.43 -0.29
CA ALA A 29 23.53 7.75 0.31
C ALA A 29 22.89 6.72 -0.63
N ALA A 30 22.82 7.01 -1.93
CA ALA A 30 22.31 6.07 -2.94
C ALA A 30 23.23 4.85 -3.08
N GLU A 31 24.55 5.07 -3.10
CA GLU A 31 25.55 4.00 -3.13
C GLU A 31 25.49 3.11 -1.89
N GLN A 32 25.26 3.68 -0.69
CA GLN A 32 25.05 2.92 0.55
C GLN A 32 23.77 2.08 0.51
N ARG A 33 22.75 2.49 -0.24
CA ARG A 33 21.52 1.75 -0.49
C ARG A 33 21.65 0.70 -1.60
N GLY A 34 22.86 0.50 -2.17
CA GLY A 34 23.16 -0.49 -3.19
C GLY A 34 22.93 -0.02 -4.63
N MET A 35 22.72 1.27 -4.87
CA MET A 35 22.64 1.84 -6.21
C MET A 35 24.05 2.14 -6.76
N SER A 36 24.29 1.82 -8.02
CA SER A 36 25.53 2.17 -8.72
C SER A 36 25.24 3.18 -9.82
N LEU A 37 25.85 4.37 -9.79
CA LEU A 37 25.73 5.35 -10.86
C LEU A 37 26.54 4.88 -12.07
N ILE A 38 25.86 4.63 -13.18
CA ILE A 38 26.46 4.10 -14.41
C ILE A 38 26.76 5.21 -15.40
N GLU A 39 25.87 6.21 -15.49
CA GLU A 39 25.97 7.23 -16.52
C GLU A 39 25.28 8.52 -16.06
N THR A 40 25.87 9.66 -16.47
CA THR A 40 25.28 10.99 -16.37
C THR A 40 25.31 11.63 -17.75
N ARG A 41 24.16 12.11 -18.22
CA ARG A 41 24.05 12.81 -19.52
C ARG A 41 23.31 14.12 -19.38
N LEU A 42 23.63 15.07 -20.25
CA LEU A 42 22.97 16.37 -20.37
C LEU A 42 22.50 16.61 -21.80
N SER A 43 21.30 17.18 -21.94
CA SER A 43 20.77 17.64 -23.22
C SER A 43 20.16 19.04 -23.04
N PRO A 44 20.45 20.01 -23.97
CA PRO A 44 21.41 19.90 -25.08
C PRO A 44 22.86 19.78 -24.59
N PRO A 45 23.80 19.27 -25.44
CA PRO A 45 25.19 19.03 -25.04
C PRO A 45 25.98 20.32 -24.82
N LEU A 46 25.47 21.44 -25.26
CA LEU A 46 26.00 22.78 -25.00
C LEU A 46 24.86 23.64 -24.41
N PRO A 47 24.71 23.67 -23.08
CA PRO A 47 23.64 24.45 -22.45
C PRO A 47 23.95 25.94 -22.56
N LEU A 48 22.95 26.71 -22.97
CA LEU A 48 22.97 28.15 -22.92
C LEU A 48 22.42 28.66 -21.57
N GLN A 49 22.96 29.75 -21.08
CA GLN A 49 22.53 30.33 -19.81
C GLN A 49 21.03 30.64 -19.84
N ARG A 50 20.31 30.20 -18.82
CA ARG A 50 18.84 30.30 -18.65
C ARG A 50 17.98 29.50 -19.61
N GLU A 51 18.53 28.62 -20.42
CA GLU A 51 17.75 27.64 -21.16
C GLU A 51 17.46 26.40 -20.31
N ALA A 52 16.36 25.75 -20.60
CA ALA A 52 16.02 24.49 -19.96
C ALA A 52 16.94 23.37 -20.47
N VAL A 53 17.43 22.57 -19.55
CA VAL A 53 18.24 21.38 -19.85
C VAL A 53 17.64 20.15 -19.18
N ASN A 54 17.87 19.00 -19.76
CA ASN A 54 17.53 17.70 -19.18
C ASN A 54 18.81 17.03 -18.70
N LEU A 55 18.87 16.75 -17.39
CA LEU A 55 19.93 15.94 -16.77
C LEU A 55 19.39 14.51 -16.60
N TRP A 56 20.11 13.56 -17.14
CA TRP A 56 19.79 12.14 -17.07
C TRP A 56 20.80 11.45 -16.17
N LEU A 57 20.31 10.73 -15.14
CA LEU A 57 21.12 9.94 -14.22
C LEU A 57 20.69 8.48 -14.37
N ARG A 58 21.62 7.60 -14.71
CA ARG A 58 21.34 6.17 -14.84
C ARG A 58 22.01 5.39 -13.74
N TRP A 59 21.20 4.67 -12.99
CA TRP A 59 21.62 3.82 -11.89
C TRP A 59 21.32 2.36 -12.19
N GLN A 60 21.99 1.47 -11.45
CA GLN A 60 21.69 0.06 -11.47
C GLN A 60 21.61 -0.50 -10.05
N VAL A 61 20.74 -1.50 -9.87
CA VAL A 61 20.71 -2.42 -8.74
C VAL A 61 20.74 -3.86 -9.24
N THR A 62 21.20 -4.81 -8.42
CA THR A 62 21.50 -6.17 -8.87
C THR A 62 20.25 -6.95 -9.30
N ASP A 63 19.16 -6.85 -8.56
CA ASP A 63 17.92 -7.61 -8.76
C ASP A 63 16.74 -6.95 -8.06
N VAL A 64 15.56 -7.60 -8.11
CA VAL A 64 14.33 -7.09 -7.46
C VAL A 64 14.44 -7.05 -5.94
N GLY A 65 15.14 -8.02 -5.32
CA GLY A 65 15.37 -8.03 -3.87
C GLY A 65 16.20 -6.83 -3.43
N ALA A 66 17.30 -6.53 -4.15
CA ALA A 66 18.12 -5.32 -3.92
C ALA A 66 17.30 -4.03 -4.16
N TRP A 67 16.42 -4.03 -5.16
CA TRP A 67 15.53 -2.90 -5.43
C TRP A 67 14.58 -2.65 -4.23
N TRP A 68 13.93 -3.68 -3.69
CA TRP A 68 13.09 -3.55 -2.49
C TRP A 68 13.89 -3.09 -1.26
N GLY A 69 15.09 -3.62 -1.07
CA GLY A 69 16.00 -3.17 -0.01
C GLY A 69 16.36 -1.68 -0.13
N MET A 70 16.67 -1.22 -1.33
CA MET A 70 16.92 0.19 -1.64
C MET A 70 15.68 1.05 -1.35
N ARG A 71 14.49 0.59 -1.77
CA ARG A 71 13.22 1.30 -1.57
C ARG A 71 12.84 1.42 -0.09
N ALA A 72 13.02 0.36 0.70
CA ALA A 72 12.77 0.40 2.14
C ALA A 72 13.58 1.50 2.85
N MET A 73 14.81 1.75 2.38
CA MET A 73 15.69 2.81 2.91
C MET A 73 15.42 4.20 2.29
N ALA A 74 14.68 4.29 1.19
CA ALA A 74 14.35 5.57 0.54
C ALA A 74 13.20 6.33 1.24
N GLY A 75 12.41 5.67 2.08
CA GLY A 75 11.32 6.30 2.84
C GLY A 75 11.77 7.15 4.04
N THR A 76 13.06 7.44 4.19
CA THR A 76 13.60 8.22 5.31
C THR A 76 13.37 9.73 5.12
N PRO A 77 13.28 10.51 6.23
CA PRO A 77 13.15 11.96 6.15
C PRO A 77 14.28 12.65 5.39
N GLU A 78 15.49 12.09 5.45
CA GLU A 78 16.68 12.64 4.78
C GLU A 78 16.55 12.56 3.25
N VAL A 79 16.07 11.42 2.73
CA VAL A 79 15.83 11.24 1.30
C VAL A 79 14.70 12.17 0.84
N ALA A 80 13.61 12.26 1.58
CA ALA A 80 12.52 13.19 1.26
C ALA A 80 13.00 14.65 1.27
N ALA A 81 13.79 15.06 2.26
CA ALA A 81 14.35 16.42 2.35
C ALA A 81 15.32 16.73 1.20
N PHE A 82 16.13 15.76 0.77
CA PHE A 82 16.98 15.94 -0.41
C PHE A 82 16.14 16.22 -1.66
N TRP A 83 15.13 15.40 -1.94
CA TRP A 83 14.29 15.59 -3.12
C TRP A 83 13.46 16.87 -3.09
N GLN A 84 13.06 17.36 -1.91
CA GLN A 84 12.46 18.69 -1.78
C GLN A 84 13.42 19.82 -2.20
N LYS A 85 14.73 19.71 -1.90
CA LYS A 85 15.74 20.66 -2.36
C LYS A 85 15.89 20.59 -3.89
N VAL A 86 15.86 19.37 -4.46
CA VAL A 86 15.90 19.16 -5.92
C VAL A 86 14.66 19.75 -6.59
N ASP A 87 13.45 19.52 -6.04
CA ASP A 87 12.20 20.06 -6.56
C ASP A 87 12.19 21.61 -6.60
N ALA A 88 12.87 22.26 -5.65
CA ALA A 88 13.04 23.72 -5.66
C ALA A 88 13.98 24.24 -6.78
N LEU A 89 14.83 23.39 -7.33
CA LEU A 89 15.76 23.73 -8.41
C LEU A 89 15.22 23.34 -9.79
N CYS A 90 14.44 22.26 -9.87
CA CYS A 90 13.94 21.68 -11.11
C CYS A 90 12.56 22.21 -11.49
N GLU A 91 12.27 22.25 -12.78
CA GLU A 91 10.94 22.50 -13.34
C GLU A 91 10.09 21.22 -13.27
N SER A 92 10.74 20.08 -13.50
CA SER A 92 10.14 18.77 -13.40
C SER A 92 11.20 17.68 -13.16
N ARG A 93 10.79 16.57 -12.63
CA ARG A 93 11.59 15.35 -12.57
C ARG A 93 10.72 14.11 -12.67
N GLU A 94 11.29 13.04 -13.21
CA GLU A 94 10.62 11.76 -13.35
C GLU A 94 11.63 10.63 -13.29
N ARG A 95 11.24 9.49 -12.68
CA ARG A 95 12.03 8.26 -12.59
C ARG A 95 11.41 7.20 -13.47
N PHE A 96 12.26 6.56 -14.30
CA PHE A 96 11.90 5.49 -15.21
C PHE A 96 12.65 4.21 -14.88
N TYR A 97 12.11 3.08 -15.33
CA TYR A 97 12.71 1.75 -15.20
C TYR A 97 12.90 1.14 -16.60
N PRO A 98 13.88 1.61 -17.38
CA PRO A 98 14.08 1.13 -18.75
C PRO A 98 14.58 -0.31 -18.77
N GLN A 99 14.04 -1.10 -19.68
CA GLN A 99 14.47 -2.45 -19.98
C GLN A 99 14.86 -2.55 -21.46
N ASP A 100 15.76 -3.47 -21.78
CA ASP A 100 16.09 -3.77 -23.17
C ASP A 100 14.86 -4.33 -23.89
N LEU A 101 14.47 -3.68 -24.99
CA LEU A 101 13.32 -4.09 -25.79
C LEU A 101 13.41 -5.53 -26.30
N GLN A 102 14.63 -6.02 -26.54
CA GLN A 102 14.85 -7.41 -26.99
C GLN A 102 14.63 -8.43 -25.88
N GLN A 103 14.66 -8.01 -24.61
CA GLN A 103 14.44 -8.85 -23.43
C GLN A 103 13.01 -8.67 -22.85
N LEU A 104 12.21 -7.81 -23.45
CA LEU A 104 10.88 -7.52 -22.97
C LEU A 104 9.91 -8.62 -23.41
N GLU A 105 9.42 -9.40 -22.48
CA GLU A 105 8.24 -10.25 -22.68
C GLU A 105 6.99 -9.39 -22.55
N LEU A 106 6.31 -9.14 -23.67
CA LEU A 106 5.01 -8.48 -23.67
C LEU A 106 3.96 -9.50 -23.22
N VAL A 107 3.66 -9.52 -21.95
CA VAL A 107 2.54 -10.29 -21.41
C VAL A 107 1.28 -9.44 -21.56
N ALA A 108 0.29 -9.95 -22.28
CA ALA A 108 -1.00 -9.28 -22.40
C ALA A 108 -1.69 -9.22 -21.03
N ALA A 109 -2.17 -8.06 -20.64
CA ALA A 109 -3.02 -7.92 -19.47
C ALA A 109 -4.27 -8.79 -19.62
N GLN A 110 -4.69 -9.44 -18.54
CA GLN A 110 -5.92 -10.23 -18.53
C GLN A 110 -7.15 -9.29 -18.50
N ASP A 111 -8.19 -9.65 -19.23
CA ASP A 111 -9.48 -8.98 -19.05
C ASP A 111 -10.06 -9.36 -17.69
N THR A 112 -10.17 -8.37 -16.80
CA THR A 112 -10.75 -8.53 -15.47
C THR A 112 -12.21 -8.09 -15.38
N ALA A 113 -12.82 -7.64 -16.47
CA ALA A 113 -14.21 -7.16 -16.48
C ALA A 113 -15.20 -8.27 -16.03
N ALA A 114 -14.95 -9.51 -16.43
CA ALA A 114 -15.77 -10.66 -16.04
C ALA A 114 -15.70 -11.01 -14.54
N PHE A 115 -14.68 -10.50 -13.81
CA PHE A 115 -14.50 -10.74 -12.38
C PHE A 115 -14.97 -9.57 -11.51
N GLN A 116 -15.30 -8.42 -12.11
CA GLN A 116 -15.78 -7.26 -11.36
C GLN A 116 -17.11 -7.60 -10.69
N VAL A 117 -17.23 -7.21 -9.43
CA VAL A 117 -18.43 -7.41 -8.62
C VAL A 117 -18.86 -6.11 -7.94
N GLN A 118 -20.16 -5.98 -7.74
CA GLN A 118 -20.69 -5.00 -6.80
C GLN A 118 -20.67 -5.60 -5.40
N THR A 119 -20.45 -4.75 -4.40
CA THR A 119 -20.47 -5.16 -3.00
C THR A 119 -21.77 -4.68 -2.33
N ARG A 120 -22.24 -5.45 -1.36
CA ARG A 120 -23.40 -5.13 -0.52
C ARG A 120 -22.98 -5.06 0.95
N GLY A 121 -23.87 -4.56 1.77
CA GLY A 121 -23.65 -4.47 3.22
C GLY A 121 -22.70 -3.33 3.60
N HIS A 122 -22.18 -3.40 4.81
CA HIS A 122 -21.23 -2.43 5.36
C HIS A 122 -20.03 -3.16 5.93
N ARG A 123 -18.84 -2.83 5.41
CA ARG A 123 -17.58 -3.43 5.83
C ARG A 123 -16.84 -2.52 6.78
N GLU A 124 -16.32 -3.13 7.83
CA GLU A 124 -15.36 -2.51 8.75
C GLU A 124 -14.13 -3.41 8.86
N THR A 125 -12.96 -2.80 8.97
CA THR A 125 -11.70 -3.50 9.24
C THR A 125 -10.91 -2.74 10.29
N ALA A 126 -10.17 -3.47 11.12
CA ALA A 126 -9.24 -2.86 12.06
C ALA A 126 -7.93 -3.63 12.12
N GLN A 127 -6.81 -2.90 12.27
CA GLN A 127 -5.54 -3.48 12.67
C GLN A 127 -5.29 -3.12 14.14
N LEU A 128 -5.03 -4.14 14.95
CA LEU A 128 -4.97 -4.06 16.41
C LEU A 128 -3.53 -4.21 16.88
N ALA A 129 -2.95 -3.14 17.43
CA ALA A 129 -1.62 -3.17 18.03
C ALA A 129 -1.73 -3.57 19.52
N LEU A 130 -1.13 -4.69 19.87
CA LEU A 130 -1.13 -5.18 21.24
C LEU A 130 -0.20 -4.33 22.13
N ARG A 131 -0.53 -4.27 23.42
CA ARG A 131 0.35 -3.66 24.42
C ARG A 131 1.62 -4.47 24.56
N GLU A 132 2.72 -3.79 24.82
CA GLU A 132 4.00 -4.45 25.11
C GLU A 132 3.88 -5.33 26.36
N GLY A 133 4.47 -6.52 26.31
CA GLY A 133 4.48 -7.46 27.45
C GLY A 133 3.15 -8.13 27.76
N ILE A 134 2.15 -8.07 26.84
CA ILE A 134 0.87 -8.78 26.97
C ILE A 134 1.11 -10.30 27.11
N SER A 135 0.39 -10.97 28.02
CA SER A 135 0.50 -12.41 28.20
C SER A 135 -0.32 -13.19 27.14
N ASP A 136 0.05 -14.46 26.89
CA ASP A 136 -0.72 -15.36 26.01
C ASP A 136 -2.17 -15.54 26.50
N ALA A 137 -2.39 -15.50 27.83
CA ALA A 137 -3.73 -15.57 28.40
C ALA A 137 -4.57 -14.34 28.04
N ASP A 138 -3.99 -13.13 28.05
CA ASP A 138 -4.63 -11.89 27.68
C ASP A 138 -4.89 -11.83 26.17
N VAL A 139 -3.94 -12.29 25.35
CA VAL A 139 -4.12 -12.42 23.89
C VAL A 139 -5.30 -13.34 23.58
N LYS A 140 -5.37 -14.50 24.29
CA LYS A 140 -6.51 -15.40 24.16
C LYS A 140 -7.82 -14.74 24.57
N ALA A 141 -7.83 -14.01 25.70
CA ALA A 141 -9.02 -13.29 26.18
C ALA A 141 -9.49 -12.22 25.17
N LEU A 142 -8.56 -11.48 24.57
CA LEU A 142 -8.86 -10.54 23.48
C LEU A 142 -9.51 -11.27 22.29
N ARG A 143 -8.90 -12.34 21.79
CA ARG A 143 -9.44 -13.11 20.66
C ARG A 143 -10.82 -13.70 20.96
N ASP A 144 -11.03 -14.23 22.15
CA ASP A 144 -12.33 -14.76 22.59
C ASP A 144 -13.38 -13.63 22.61
N ALA A 145 -13.03 -12.45 23.09
CA ALA A 145 -13.92 -11.27 23.08
C ALA A 145 -14.26 -10.80 21.65
N LEU A 146 -13.25 -10.73 20.75
CA LEU A 146 -13.46 -10.33 19.35
C LEU A 146 -14.31 -11.33 18.59
N ASN A 147 -14.15 -12.64 18.82
CA ASN A 147 -14.97 -13.67 18.18
C ASN A 147 -16.45 -13.58 18.59
N ARG A 148 -16.78 -13.00 19.75
CA ARG A 148 -18.17 -12.71 20.12
C ARG A 148 -18.85 -11.69 19.21
N ALA A 149 -18.09 -11.00 18.36
CA ALA A 149 -18.68 -10.15 17.33
C ALA A 149 -19.63 -10.92 16.39
N ALA A 150 -19.50 -12.24 16.27
CA ALA A 150 -20.46 -13.08 15.56
C ALA A 150 -21.88 -13.07 16.17
N GLU A 151 -22.01 -12.65 17.43
CA GLU A 151 -23.30 -12.54 18.14
C GLU A 151 -23.93 -11.12 18.00
N LEU A 152 -23.23 -10.17 17.33
CA LEU A 152 -23.70 -8.78 17.16
C LEU A 152 -24.93 -8.73 16.24
N PRO A 153 -25.89 -7.84 16.52
CA PRO A 153 -27.06 -7.68 15.65
C PRO A 153 -26.63 -7.18 14.24
N GLY A 154 -27.17 -7.82 13.20
CA GLY A 154 -26.94 -7.46 11.81
C GLY A 154 -25.54 -7.80 11.26
N VAL A 155 -24.70 -8.50 12.04
CA VAL A 155 -23.44 -9.02 11.53
C VAL A 155 -23.70 -10.24 10.65
N GLU A 156 -23.08 -10.26 9.48
CA GLU A 156 -23.16 -11.38 8.53
C GLU A 156 -21.89 -12.25 8.53
N ALA A 157 -20.72 -11.61 8.81
CA ALA A 157 -19.47 -12.32 8.92
C ALA A 157 -18.46 -11.58 9.80
N VAL A 158 -17.58 -12.36 10.44
CA VAL A 158 -16.49 -11.88 11.30
C VAL A 158 -15.23 -12.65 10.97
N SER A 159 -14.11 -11.95 10.91
CA SER A 159 -12.78 -12.56 10.83
C SER A 159 -11.84 -11.92 11.85
N VAL A 160 -11.15 -12.76 12.62
CA VAL A 160 -10.08 -12.35 13.55
C VAL A 160 -8.86 -13.17 13.20
N ALA A 161 -7.88 -12.53 12.59
CA ALA A 161 -6.67 -13.21 12.13
C ALA A 161 -5.40 -12.54 12.67
N GLU A 162 -4.44 -13.36 13.07
CA GLU A 162 -3.11 -12.92 13.45
C GLU A 162 -2.30 -12.54 12.21
N ASN A 163 -1.63 -11.40 12.25
CA ASN A 163 -0.77 -10.96 11.16
C ASN A 163 0.57 -11.68 11.22
N LEU A 164 0.98 -12.29 10.09
CA LEU A 164 2.18 -13.13 9.99
C LEU A 164 3.49 -12.35 10.15
N ALA A 165 3.46 -11.06 9.82
CA ALA A 165 4.61 -10.14 9.90
C ALA A 165 4.13 -8.79 10.46
N PRO A 166 3.83 -8.72 11.77
CA PRO A 166 3.24 -7.53 12.38
C PRO A 166 4.13 -6.29 12.32
N GLU A 167 5.44 -6.44 12.09
CA GLU A 167 6.38 -5.33 11.89
C GLU A 167 6.13 -4.52 10.61
N TYR A 168 5.41 -5.08 9.64
CA TYR A 168 4.98 -4.37 8.43
C TYR A 168 3.53 -3.87 8.51
N ALA A 169 2.82 -4.20 9.58
CA ALA A 169 1.41 -3.86 9.78
C ALA A 169 1.24 -2.75 10.83
N ALA A 170 0.07 -2.12 10.84
CA ALA A 170 -0.32 -1.20 11.92
C ALA A 170 -0.77 -1.94 13.19
N GLY A 171 -0.69 -3.26 13.23
CA GLY A 171 -1.04 -4.07 14.39
C GLY A 171 -0.76 -5.56 14.22
N HIS A 172 -0.90 -6.29 15.31
CA HIS A 172 -0.65 -7.73 15.42
C HIS A 172 -1.81 -8.58 14.89
N TYR A 173 -3.03 -8.03 14.90
CA TYR A 173 -4.23 -8.70 14.44
C TYR A 173 -4.98 -7.85 13.44
N THR A 174 -5.61 -8.51 12.46
CA THR A 174 -6.64 -7.92 11.60
C THR A 174 -7.99 -8.42 12.05
N PHE A 175 -8.91 -7.50 12.30
CA PHE A 175 -10.29 -7.75 12.73
C PHE A 175 -11.25 -7.17 11.70
N ASP A 176 -12.00 -8.02 11.04
CA ASP A 176 -12.92 -7.66 9.96
C ASP A 176 -14.35 -7.98 10.33
N LEU A 177 -15.25 -7.08 9.97
CA LEU A 177 -16.70 -7.19 10.19
C LEU A 177 -17.46 -6.89 8.90
N LEU A 178 -18.42 -7.73 8.57
CA LEU A 178 -19.43 -7.46 7.54
C LEU A 178 -20.79 -7.38 8.19
N PHE A 179 -21.46 -6.27 8.03
CA PHE A 179 -22.83 -6.03 8.46
C PHE A 179 -23.76 -5.93 7.25
N ASP A 180 -25.03 -6.22 7.45
CA ASP A 180 -26.06 -6.01 6.42
C ASP A 180 -26.20 -4.53 6.02
N SER A 181 -25.95 -3.61 6.97
CA SER A 181 -26.03 -2.17 6.75
C SER A 181 -25.17 -1.37 7.74
N ARG A 182 -24.90 -0.11 7.42
CA ARG A 182 -24.26 0.85 8.36
C ARG A 182 -25.11 1.08 9.61
N ALA A 183 -26.42 1.10 9.48
CA ALA A 183 -27.33 1.26 10.62
C ALA A 183 -27.22 0.07 11.59
N SER A 184 -27.08 -1.15 11.08
CA SER A 184 -26.85 -2.33 11.92
C SER A 184 -25.48 -2.30 12.61
N ALA A 185 -24.45 -1.83 11.94
CA ALA A 185 -23.13 -1.64 12.56
C ALA A 185 -23.19 -0.61 13.70
N ASP A 186 -23.94 0.49 13.53
CA ASP A 186 -24.16 1.49 14.59
C ASP A 186 -24.96 0.90 15.78
N ALA A 187 -26.00 0.12 15.50
CA ALA A 187 -26.78 -0.59 16.51
C ALA A 187 -25.94 -1.65 17.25
N ALA A 188 -25.10 -2.37 16.52
CA ALA A 188 -24.17 -3.37 17.09
C ALA A 188 -23.22 -2.75 18.11
N ARG A 189 -22.71 -1.56 17.86
CA ARG A 189 -21.81 -0.83 18.78
C ARG A 189 -22.54 -0.35 20.06
N ALA A 190 -23.85 -0.17 20.02
CA ALA A 190 -24.67 0.13 21.19
C ALA A 190 -25.09 -1.12 21.99
N SER A 191 -24.86 -2.32 21.46
CA SER A 191 -25.27 -3.58 22.10
C SER A 191 -24.45 -3.89 23.36
N GLN A 192 -25.02 -4.75 24.24
CA GLN A 192 -24.32 -5.22 25.44
C GLN A 192 -23.06 -6.03 25.09
N ILE A 193 -23.09 -6.79 24.00
CA ILE A 193 -21.93 -7.58 23.54
C ILE A 193 -20.74 -6.65 23.25
N TRP A 194 -20.98 -5.59 22.49
CA TRP A 194 -19.95 -4.62 22.19
C TRP A 194 -19.44 -3.90 23.44
N THR A 195 -20.37 -3.29 24.21
CA THR A 195 -20.03 -2.40 25.33
C THR A 195 -19.48 -3.12 26.55
N GLN A 196 -19.83 -4.38 26.77
CA GLN A 196 -19.40 -5.14 27.96
C GLN A 196 -18.25 -6.11 27.68
N HIS A 197 -18.00 -6.47 26.40
CA HIS A 197 -17.00 -7.49 26.06
C HIS A 197 -15.96 -7.00 25.04
N ILE A 198 -16.39 -6.49 23.88
CA ILE A 198 -15.45 -6.17 22.79
C ILE A 198 -14.68 -4.88 23.10
N ALA A 199 -15.40 -3.78 23.36
CA ALA A 199 -14.75 -2.49 23.62
C ALA A 199 -13.82 -2.53 24.85
N PRO A 200 -14.22 -3.11 26.01
CA PRO A 200 -13.29 -3.26 27.15
C PRO A 200 -12.07 -4.10 26.85
N ALA A 201 -12.20 -5.19 26.05
CA ALA A 201 -11.05 -6.00 25.68
C ALA A 201 -10.06 -5.24 24.76
N LEU A 202 -10.58 -4.46 23.80
CA LEU A 202 -9.75 -3.57 22.98
C LEU A 202 -9.03 -2.54 23.85
N ASP A 203 -9.73 -1.91 24.81
CA ASP A 203 -9.16 -0.91 25.71
C ASP A 203 -8.09 -1.48 26.64
N GLN A 204 -8.29 -2.70 27.12
CA GLN A 204 -7.38 -3.36 28.04
C GLN A 204 -6.11 -3.87 27.35
N HIS A 205 -6.25 -4.46 26.16
CA HIS A 205 -5.19 -5.24 25.55
C HIS A 205 -4.49 -4.57 24.35
N CYS A 206 -5.08 -3.53 23.74
CA CYS A 206 -4.49 -2.83 22.60
C CYS A 206 -3.92 -1.45 23.02
N CYS A 207 -2.73 -1.12 22.52
CA CYS A 207 -2.15 0.22 22.64
C CYS A 207 -2.65 1.14 21.50
N ALA A 208 -2.94 0.58 20.32
CA ALA A 208 -3.55 1.30 19.22
C ALA A 208 -4.58 0.42 18.49
N VAL A 209 -5.58 1.07 17.90
CA VAL A 209 -6.65 0.43 17.11
C VAL A 209 -6.88 1.28 15.87
N HIS A 210 -6.50 0.76 14.72
CA HIS A 210 -6.65 1.41 13.42
C HIS A 210 -7.94 0.93 12.74
N ALA A 211 -9.10 1.38 13.23
CA ALA A 211 -10.42 0.94 12.78
C ALA A 211 -10.98 1.84 11.68
N GLN A 212 -11.42 1.23 10.57
CA GLN A 212 -11.89 1.91 9.37
C GLN A 212 -13.22 1.32 8.88
N ALA A 213 -14.18 2.18 8.56
CA ALA A 213 -15.26 1.85 7.65
C ALA A 213 -14.73 1.89 6.21
N MET A 214 -15.31 1.08 5.33
CA MET A 214 -14.77 0.83 4.00
C MET A 214 -15.83 1.11 2.91
N ASP A 215 -15.70 2.25 2.23
CA ASP A 215 -16.50 2.59 1.05
C ASP A 215 -15.84 2.02 -0.21
N THR A 216 -16.50 1.06 -0.87
CA THR A 216 -15.95 0.37 -2.05
C THR A 216 -15.79 1.32 -3.24
N ILE A 217 -14.57 1.37 -3.80
CA ILE A 217 -14.24 2.02 -5.08
C ILE A 217 -14.34 1.00 -6.21
N GLY A 218 -13.82 -0.21 -5.99
CA GLY A 218 -13.88 -1.32 -6.92
C GLY A 218 -13.51 -2.64 -6.25
N ALA A 219 -14.12 -3.72 -6.73
CA ALA A 219 -13.88 -5.07 -6.23
C ALA A 219 -13.95 -6.09 -7.37
N GLY A 220 -13.28 -7.21 -7.17
CA GLY A 220 -13.32 -8.33 -8.11
C GLY A 220 -13.15 -9.67 -7.42
N LEU A 221 -13.77 -10.68 -8.03
CA LEU A 221 -13.87 -12.03 -7.50
C LEU A 221 -13.50 -13.04 -8.60
N ARG A 222 -12.25 -13.49 -8.63
CA ARG A 222 -11.77 -14.52 -9.54
C ARG A 222 -11.94 -15.93 -8.94
N ALA A 223 -11.79 -16.04 -7.63
CA ALA A 223 -11.90 -17.30 -6.89
C ALA A 223 -13.00 -17.20 -5.82
N ALA A 224 -14.19 -17.67 -6.15
CA ALA A 224 -15.36 -17.60 -5.27
C ALA A 224 -15.26 -18.53 -4.04
N GLU A 225 -14.54 -19.64 -4.17
CA GLU A 225 -14.38 -20.66 -3.12
C GLU A 225 -12.91 -20.69 -2.66
N LEU A 226 -12.48 -19.59 -2.02
CA LEU A 226 -11.12 -19.47 -1.54
C LEU A 226 -11.06 -19.73 -0.03
N SER A 227 -10.32 -20.76 0.37
CA SER A 227 -10.11 -21.13 1.77
C SER A 227 -8.67 -21.59 1.99
N GLY A 228 -8.16 -21.46 3.22
CA GLY A 228 -6.77 -21.83 3.54
C GLY A 228 -5.74 -20.97 2.81
N ALA A 229 -6.11 -19.79 2.40
CA ALA A 229 -5.38 -18.84 1.59
C ALA A 229 -4.72 -17.74 2.44
N ILE A 230 -4.16 -16.73 1.79
CA ILE A 230 -3.55 -15.55 2.43
C ILE A 230 -4.31 -14.30 2.00
N LYS A 231 -4.66 -13.48 2.98
CA LYS A 231 -5.19 -12.13 2.78
C LYS A 231 -4.09 -11.11 3.06
N ARG A 232 -3.96 -10.14 2.16
CA ARG A 232 -3.21 -8.91 2.39
C ARG A 232 -4.19 -7.76 2.59
N THR A 233 -4.08 -7.04 3.71
CA THR A 233 -4.83 -5.82 3.98
C THR A 233 -3.84 -4.66 4.14
N ALA A 234 -3.77 -3.80 3.15
CA ALA A 234 -2.90 -2.63 3.20
C ALA A 234 -3.70 -1.36 3.49
N PHE A 235 -3.14 -0.50 4.36
CA PHE A 235 -3.67 0.82 4.65
C PHE A 235 -2.75 1.88 4.08
N PHE A 236 -3.31 2.84 3.33
CA PHE A 236 -2.58 3.92 2.69
C PHE A 236 -3.08 5.29 3.12
N ARG A 237 -2.16 6.27 3.18
CA ARG A 237 -2.47 7.69 3.38
C ARG A 237 -2.06 8.46 2.15
N LEU A 238 -2.95 9.29 1.61
CA LEU A 238 -2.52 10.31 0.65
C LEU A 238 -1.67 11.37 1.35
N LEU A 239 -0.68 11.85 0.64
CA LEU A 239 0.09 13.00 1.09
C LEU A 239 -0.80 14.26 1.11
N PRO A 240 -0.60 15.17 2.08
CA PRO A 240 -1.30 16.46 2.09
C PRO A 240 -1.09 17.22 0.77
N GLY A 241 -2.17 17.72 0.19
CA GLY A 241 -2.12 18.47 -1.07
C GLY A 241 -2.16 17.59 -2.34
N THR A 242 -2.27 16.28 -2.23
CA THR A 242 -2.53 15.43 -3.41
C THR A 242 -3.87 15.82 -4.03
N ASP A 243 -3.83 16.24 -5.30
CA ASP A 243 -5.03 16.62 -6.05
C ASP A 243 -5.90 15.41 -6.43
N ARG A 244 -7.14 15.70 -6.79
CA ARG A 244 -8.13 14.67 -7.13
C ARG A 244 -7.71 13.80 -8.32
N ASP A 245 -7.13 14.40 -9.35
CA ASP A 245 -6.77 13.68 -10.58
C ASP A 245 -5.62 12.72 -10.31
N ARG A 246 -4.66 13.11 -9.46
CA ARG A 246 -3.56 12.26 -9.01
C ARG A 246 -4.09 11.11 -8.15
N ALA A 247 -5.01 11.38 -7.22
CA ALA A 247 -5.65 10.34 -6.42
C ALA A 247 -6.43 9.34 -7.28
N GLN A 248 -7.19 9.80 -8.28
CA GLN A 248 -7.94 8.93 -9.20
C GLN A 248 -7.02 8.07 -10.08
N ARG A 249 -5.87 8.60 -10.51
CA ARG A 249 -4.88 7.80 -11.24
C ARG A 249 -4.29 6.70 -10.37
N PHE A 250 -3.97 7.01 -9.12
CA PHE A 250 -3.53 6.00 -8.15
C PHE A 250 -4.59 4.90 -7.93
N GLU A 251 -5.87 5.28 -7.75
CA GLU A 251 -6.99 4.34 -7.63
C GLU A 251 -7.10 3.43 -8.87
N ALA A 252 -6.98 4.00 -10.07
CA ALA A 252 -7.04 3.25 -11.33
C ALA A 252 -5.87 2.27 -11.47
N ASP A 253 -4.63 2.71 -11.16
CA ASP A 253 -3.44 1.86 -11.22
C ASP A 253 -3.55 0.67 -10.24
N LEU A 254 -4.09 0.87 -9.03
CA LEU A 254 -4.33 -0.23 -8.08
C LEU A 254 -5.36 -1.23 -8.62
N LEU A 255 -6.46 -0.73 -9.20
CA LEU A 255 -7.53 -1.59 -9.75
C LEU A 255 -7.10 -2.33 -11.02
N GLU A 256 -6.04 -1.87 -11.70
CA GLU A 256 -5.44 -2.57 -12.83
C GLU A 256 -4.51 -3.71 -12.41
N MET A 257 -3.98 -3.69 -11.17
CA MET A 257 -3.03 -4.73 -10.71
C MET A 257 -3.50 -6.16 -10.95
N PRO A 258 -4.78 -6.55 -10.69
CA PRO A 258 -5.22 -7.92 -10.94
C PRO A 258 -5.19 -8.33 -12.41
N ALA A 259 -5.30 -7.38 -13.35
CA ALA A 259 -5.17 -7.65 -14.78
C ALA A 259 -3.72 -8.03 -15.16
N GLN A 260 -2.74 -7.44 -14.47
CA GLN A 260 -1.33 -7.66 -14.71
C GLN A 260 -0.78 -8.83 -13.87
N ILE A 261 -1.31 -9.03 -12.66
CA ILE A 261 -0.81 -10.00 -11.66
C ILE A 261 -1.91 -11.03 -11.36
N PRO A 262 -1.98 -12.15 -12.10
CA PRO A 262 -3.06 -13.13 -11.97
C PRO A 262 -3.08 -13.87 -10.62
N GLN A 263 -2.01 -13.79 -9.83
CA GLN A 263 -1.96 -14.32 -8.46
C GLN A 263 -2.88 -13.57 -7.50
N ILE A 264 -3.31 -12.34 -7.83
CA ILE A 264 -4.36 -11.63 -7.10
C ILE A 264 -5.70 -12.28 -7.49
N LEU A 265 -6.21 -13.15 -6.62
CA LEU A 265 -7.42 -13.93 -6.89
C LEU A 265 -8.70 -13.13 -6.62
N ASN A 266 -8.77 -12.46 -5.50
CA ASN A 266 -9.85 -11.56 -5.14
C ASN A 266 -9.26 -10.24 -4.67
N TRP A 267 -9.97 -9.14 -4.90
CA TRP A 267 -9.48 -7.82 -4.54
C TRP A 267 -10.60 -6.86 -4.20
N ARG A 268 -10.30 -5.87 -3.35
CA ARG A 268 -11.19 -4.78 -3.03
C ARG A 268 -10.41 -3.52 -2.67
N LEU A 269 -10.63 -2.45 -3.40
CA LEU A 269 -10.16 -1.11 -3.05
C LEU A 269 -11.30 -0.32 -2.42
N SER A 270 -11.02 0.31 -1.28
CA SER A 270 -12.00 1.11 -0.56
C SER A 270 -11.41 2.42 -0.08
N ARG A 271 -12.25 3.47 -0.03
CA ARG A 271 -11.96 4.64 0.81
C ARG A 271 -12.16 4.27 2.26
N ALA A 272 -11.25 4.75 3.10
CA ALA A 272 -11.24 4.52 4.53
C ALA A 272 -11.88 5.73 5.25
N GLU A 273 -12.76 5.45 6.20
CA GLU A 273 -13.31 6.45 7.12
C GLU A 273 -13.05 5.95 8.56
N PRO A 274 -12.36 6.73 9.42
CA PRO A 274 -12.11 6.30 10.78
C PRO A 274 -13.43 6.05 11.54
N LEU A 275 -13.51 4.91 12.20
CA LEU A 275 -14.67 4.52 13.02
C LEU A 275 -14.61 5.18 14.40
N PRO A 276 -15.75 5.32 15.12
CA PRO A 276 -15.79 5.91 16.48
C PRO A 276 -14.90 5.20 17.51
N TRP A 277 -14.53 3.94 17.26
CA TRP A 277 -13.65 3.14 18.11
C TRP A 277 -12.21 3.08 17.59
N HIS A 278 -11.91 3.86 16.54
CA HIS A 278 -10.53 4.12 16.12
C HIS A 278 -9.76 4.83 17.23
N ARG A 279 -8.56 4.34 17.51
CA ARG A 279 -7.70 4.89 18.56
C ARG A 279 -6.24 4.78 18.14
N SER A 280 -5.75 5.84 17.54
CA SER A 280 -4.36 6.02 17.15
C SER A 280 -4.06 7.51 17.07
N ASP A 281 -2.85 7.91 17.44
CA ASP A 281 -2.35 9.28 17.28
C ASP A 281 -1.87 9.55 15.85
N ASP A 282 -1.83 8.53 15.00
CA ASP A 282 -1.46 8.67 13.59
C ASP A 282 -2.52 9.43 12.79
N ALA A 283 -2.07 10.08 11.72
CA ALA A 283 -2.99 10.66 10.74
C ALA A 283 -3.93 9.59 10.16
N PRO A 284 -5.19 9.96 9.81
CA PRO A 284 -6.16 9.00 9.30
C PRO A 284 -5.69 8.30 8.03
N TRP A 285 -6.07 7.03 7.87
CA TRP A 285 -5.90 6.29 6.63
C TRP A 285 -6.88 6.77 5.56
N THR A 286 -6.46 6.80 4.30
CA THR A 286 -7.30 7.24 3.17
C THR A 286 -7.88 6.06 2.41
N TYR A 287 -7.12 4.97 2.31
CA TYR A 287 -7.51 3.78 1.57
C TYR A 287 -7.25 2.50 2.34
N VAL A 288 -8.11 1.51 2.09
CA VAL A 288 -7.88 0.09 2.38
C VAL A 288 -7.81 -0.66 1.06
N TRP A 289 -6.70 -1.38 0.84
CA TRP A 289 -6.51 -2.27 -0.30
C TRP A 289 -6.40 -3.71 0.18
N GLU A 290 -7.43 -4.50 -0.12
CA GLU A 290 -7.48 -5.93 0.20
C GLU A 290 -7.16 -6.75 -1.04
N GLN A 291 -6.33 -7.77 -0.87
CA GLN A 291 -5.97 -8.74 -1.90
C GLN A 291 -5.93 -10.12 -1.28
N GLU A 292 -6.41 -11.12 -2.00
CA GLU A 292 -6.40 -12.53 -1.57
C GLU A 292 -5.58 -13.37 -2.56
N PHE A 293 -4.72 -14.22 -2.02
CA PHE A 293 -3.77 -15.08 -2.74
C PHE A 293 -3.98 -16.53 -2.34
N ALA A 294 -3.71 -17.48 -3.24
CA ALA A 294 -3.81 -18.89 -2.92
C ALA A 294 -2.79 -19.32 -1.84
N SER A 295 -1.62 -18.69 -1.80
CA SER A 295 -0.55 -19.03 -0.87
C SER A 295 0.32 -17.81 -0.51
N LEU A 296 1.11 -17.96 0.54
CA LEU A 296 2.14 -16.99 0.89
C LEU A 296 3.24 -16.90 -0.19
N ASP A 297 3.53 -18.03 -0.86
CA ASP A 297 4.53 -18.07 -1.94
C ASP A 297 4.07 -17.24 -3.15
N ASP A 298 2.78 -17.22 -3.49
CA ASP A 298 2.24 -16.36 -4.55
C ASP A 298 2.41 -14.87 -4.24
N LEU A 299 2.22 -14.51 -2.97
CA LEU A 299 2.41 -13.16 -2.48
C LEU A 299 3.90 -12.76 -2.48
N LEU A 300 4.77 -13.56 -1.86
CA LEU A 300 6.19 -13.21 -1.68
C LEU A 300 7.02 -13.40 -2.95
N GLY A 301 6.60 -14.28 -3.84
CA GLY A 301 7.27 -14.56 -5.12
C GLY A 301 6.68 -13.73 -6.27
N PRO A 302 5.74 -14.29 -7.05
CA PRO A 302 5.23 -13.66 -8.28
C PRO A 302 4.71 -12.25 -8.08
N TYR A 303 3.96 -11.98 -7.01
CA TYR A 303 3.42 -10.64 -6.75
C TYR A 303 4.53 -9.63 -6.44
N MET A 304 5.46 -9.93 -5.51
CA MET A 304 6.53 -9.01 -5.12
C MET A 304 7.56 -8.79 -6.23
N THR A 305 7.77 -9.79 -7.09
CA THR A 305 8.75 -9.70 -8.19
C THR A 305 8.17 -9.16 -9.49
N HIS A 306 6.84 -8.99 -9.58
CA HIS A 306 6.19 -8.55 -10.81
C HIS A 306 6.56 -7.10 -11.17
N PRO A 307 7.01 -6.82 -12.43
CA PRO A 307 7.41 -5.47 -12.84
C PRO A 307 6.31 -4.42 -12.63
N HIS A 308 5.05 -4.76 -12.89
CA HIS A 308 3.94 -3.85 -12.65
C HIS A 308 3.85 -3.41 -11.18
N HIS A 309 4.13 -4.30 -10.21
CA HIS A 309 4.13 -3.95 -8.80
C HIS A 309 5.29 -3.01 -8.46
N TRP A 310 6.54 -3.45 -8.67
CA TRP A 310 7.70 -2.72 -8.18
C TRP A 310 8.04 -1.48 -9.02
N SER A 311 7.76 -1.44 -10.35
CA SER A 311 8.11 -0.29 -11.18
C SER A 311 6.95 0.66 -11.45
N HIS A 312 5.70 0.14 -11.52
CA HIS A 312 4.53 0.96 -11.88
C HIS A 312 3.74 1.40 -10.64
N ILE A 313 3.46 0.49 -9.71
CA ILE A 313 2.66 0.82 -8.52
C ILE A 313 3.50 1.52 -7.45
N ASP A 314 4.71 1.04 -7.16
CA ASP A 314 5.54 1.60 -6.09
C ASP A 314 5.94 3.06 -6.32
N ARG A 315 5.93 3.54 -7.57
CA ARG A 315 6.21 4.96 -7.89
C ARG A 315 5.30 5.95 -7.13
N TRP A 316 4.09 5.53 -6.77
CA TRP A 316 3.15 6.35 -5.99
C TRP A 316 3.57 6.54 -4.54
N PHE A 317 4.41 5.64 -4.02
CA PHE A 317 4.94 5.65 -2.65
C PHE A 317 6.38 6.15 -2.58
N ASP A 318 7.04 6.32 -3.74
CA ASP A 318 8.46 6.65 -3.84
C ASP A 318 8.70 8.16 -3.85
N PRO A 319 9.34 8.76 -2.81
CA PRO A 319 9.73 10.16 -2.81
C PRO A 319 10.70 10.52 -3.95
N GLU A 320 11.39 9.53 -4.49
CA GLU A 320 12.35 9.70 -5.58
C GLU A 320 11.68 9.73 -6.97
N SER A 321 10.41 9.28 -7.09
CA SER A 321 9.72 9.12 -8.38
C SER A 321 9.35 10.43 -9.10
N GLY A 322 9.16 11.53 -8.35
CA GLY A 322 8.61 12.79 -8.88
C GLY A 322 7.07 12.82 -8.93
N ILE A 323 6.41 11.68 -8.74
CA ILE A 323 4.94 11.59 -8.76
C ILE A 323 4.34 11.04 -7.45
N GLN A 324 5.13 10.92 -6.40
CA GLN A 324 4.65 10.42 -5.12
C GLN A 324 3.34 11.09 -4.71
N ALA A 325 2.34 10.29 -4.34
CA ALA A 325 1.05 10.75 -3.86
C ALA A 325 0.65 10.12 -2.53
N VAL A 326 1.35 9.06 -2.12
CA VAL A 326 1.04 8.26 -0.93
C VAL A 326 2.21 8.34 0.06
N ASP A 327 1.90 8.42 1.34
CA ASP A 327 2.91 8.38 2.41
C ASP A 327 3.64 7.03 2.35
N ALA A 328 4.97 7.06 2.40
CA ALA A 328 5.79 5.85 2.43
C ALA A 328 5.58 5.02 3.71
N ARG A 329 5.05 5.63 4.79
CA ARG A 329 4.63 4.93 6.00
C ARG A 329 3.24 4.35 5.81
N LEU A 330 3.19 3.12 5.39
CA LEU A 330 1.97 2.38 5.09
C LEU A 330 1.89 1.12 5.95
N SER A 331 0.73 0.49 6.01
CA SER A 331 0.55 -0.79 6.66
C SER A 331 0.35 -1.90 5.64
N HIS A 332 1.06 -3.02 5.82
CA HIS A 332 0.89 -4.26 5.07
C HIS A 332 0.61 -5.41 6.03
N ALA A 333 -0.65 -5.65 6.37
CA ALA A 333 -1.03 -6.83 7.15
C ALA A 333 -1.17 -8.03 6.23
N PHE A 334 -0.53 -9.14 6.59
CA PHE A 334 -0.66 -10.44 5.94
C PHE A 334 -1.23 -11.42 6.95
N SER A 335 -2.35 -12.05 6.64
CA SER A 335 -3.00 -12.96 7.57
C SER A 335 -3.54 -14.21 6.88
N PRO A 336 -3.62 -15.35 7.58
CA PRO A 336 -4.33 -16.51 7.09
C PRO A 336 -5.79 -16.19 6.81
N LEU A 337 -6.30 -16.66 5.69
CA LEU A 337 -7.68 -16.49 5.25
C LEU A 337 -8.44 -17.80 5.42
N SER A 338 -9.35 -17.88 6.40
CA SER A 338 -10.24 -19.01 6.57
C SER A 338 -11.42 -18.98 5.59
N GLU A 339 -11.96 -17.79 5.37
CA GLU A 339 -13.08 -17.54 4.46
C GLU A 339 -12.97 -16.11 3.89
N SER A 340 -13.27 -15.96 2.60
CA SER A 340 -13.24 -14.65 1.93
C SER A 340 -14.48 -13.83 2.27
N LEU A 341 -14.26 -12.65 2.91
CA LEU A 341 -15.34 -11.71 3.10
C LEU A 341 -15.68 -10.97 1.80
N ILE A 342 -14.74 -10.85 0.85
CA ILE A 342 -15.03 -10.30 -0.49
C ILE A 342 -16.06 -11.18 -1.18
N THR A 343 -15.98 -12.50 -1.04
CA THR A 343 -16.99 -13.44 -1.56
C THR A 343 -18.35 -13.27 -0.89
N ARG A 344 -18.36 -13.01 0.41
CA ARG A 344 -19.61 -12.84 1.19
C ARG A 344 -20.38 -11.58 0.82
N GLU A 345 -19.65 -10.48 0.57
CA GLU A 345 -20.27 -9.21 0.20
C GLU A 345 -20.59 -9.07 -1.28
N ALA A 346 -20.01 -9.92 -2.15
CA ALA A 346 -20.21 -9.84 -3.59
C ALA A 346 -21.65 -10.10 -3.98
N VAL A 347 -22.25 -9.15 -4.73
CA VAL A 347 -23.52 -9.38 -5.43
C VAL A 347 -23.20 -10.06 -6.74
N ARG A 348 -23.58 -11.33 -6.85
CA ARG A 348 -23.50 -12.05 -8.14
C ARG A 348 -24.67 -11.59 -9.01
N GLY A 349 -24.38 -11.07 -10.18
CA GLY A 349 -25.42 -10.84 -11.19
C GLY A 349 -26.08 -12.19 -11.51
N GLU A 350 -27.41 -12.21 -11.54
CA GLU A 350 -28.20 -13.35 -12.01
C GLU A 350 -27.97 -13.58 -13.51
#